data_e0bb611c574012be2788225ca610998a
#
_entry.id   e0bb611c574012be2788225ca610998a
#
_cell.length_a   1.000
_cell.length_b   1.000
_cell.length_c   1.000
_cell.angle_alpha   90.00
_cell.angle_beta   90.00
_cell.angle_gamma   90.00
#
_symmetry.space_group_name_H-M   'P 1'
#
loop_
_entity.id
_entity.type
_entity.pdbx_description
1 polymer ?
#
loop_
_entity_poly.entity_id
_entity_poly.type
_entity_poly.pdbx_seq_one_letter_code
_entity_poly.pdbx_strand_id
1 'polypeptide(L)'
;MGIFDGLRSKRALSYQSIWGAGGNFEASSMSATVVTSDTAFQVNAIYGAISLISDSISSLPVDTYIRRDGSRFAFRPRPAWVSNPDVDTTKEAFWGAVIVSLLLDGNAFIRVYSNDAGEVVNLNVLNPQKVTIKRNGLGRVMFELEGEEKMLSSDEVVFIPDVVRPGHIRGVSRVEALKENWGLAIALQNYAARFFGTGTQTSGIIEFPGNLTAEQAKNLQEGFDSRHKGWGRAHKTGIISGGAKYVQ
;
A
#
# COMPACT_ATOMS: atom_id res chain seq x y z
N MET A 1 -37.67 3.15 35.55
CA MET A 1 -36.39 3.81 35.24
C MET A 1 -35.30 2.77 35.48
N GLY A 2 -34.89 2.06 34.45
CA GLY A 2 -34.13 0.81 34.55
C GLY A 2 -32.62 1.08 34.50
N ILE A 3 -31.91 0.39 35.39
CA ILE A 3 -30.44 0.41 35.57
C ILE A 3 -29.66 0.08 34.27
N PHE A 4 -30.33 -0.34 33.19
CA PHE A 4 -29.73 -0.73 31.91
C PHE A 4 -29.70 0.35 30.84
N ASP A 5 -30.31 1.51 31.04
CA ASP A 5 -30.31 2.60 30.05
C ASP A 5 -28.96 3.32 29.95
N GLY A 6 -28.16 3.32 31.02
CA GLY A 6 -26.82 3.91 31.01
C GLY A 6 -25.75 3.09 30.32
N LEU A 7 -26.00 1.80 30.11
CA LEU A 7 -25.05 0.87 29.44
C LEU A 7 -25.21 0.81 27.93
N ARG A 8 -26.36 1.26 27.42
CA ARG A 8 -26.66 1.25 25.98
C ARG A 8 -25.98 2.36 25.20
N SER A 9 -25.69 3.51 25.84
CA SER A 9 -25.08 4.67 25.19
C SER A 9 -23.54 4.57 25.06
N LYS A 10 -22.89 3.69 25.81
CA LYS A 10 -21.41 3.50 25.78
C LYS A 10 -20.93 2.37 24.86
N ARG A 11 -21.85 1.64 24.22
CA ARG A 11 -21.50 0.58 23.25
C ARG A 11 -21.58 0.98 21.79
N ALA A 12 -21.89 2.23 21.51
CA ALA A 12 -21.77 2.81 20.18
C ALA A 12 -20.41 3.50 19.97
N LEU A 13 -19.33 2.82 20.36
CA LEU A 13 -18.08 3.04 19.65
C LEU A 13 -18.32 2.45 18.26
N SER A 14 -18.70 3.32 17.32
CA SER A 14 -18.93 2.88 15.96
C SER A 14 -17.66 2.19 15.48
N TYR A 15 -17.82 1.13 14.75
CA TYR A 15 -16.75 0.42 14.03
C TYR A 15 -15.84 1.39 13.25
N GLN A 16 -16.39 2.53 12.80
CA GLN A 16 -15.69 3.65 12.18
C GLN A 16 -14.72 4.39 13.11
N SER A 17 -14.95 4.44 14.42
CA SER A 17 -14.10 5.19 15.34
C SER A 17 -12.87 4.42 15.82
N ILE A 18 -12.89 3.08 15.72
CA ILE A 18 -11.77 2.22 16.12
C ILE A 18 -10.85 1.92 14.92
N TRP A 19 -11.40 1.93 13.69
CA TRP A 19 -10.68 1.50 12.49
C TRP A 19 -10.73 2.51 11.35
N GLY A 20 -11.10 3.76 11.62
CA GLY A 20 -11.20 4.83 10.62
C GLY A 20 -12.11 4.47 9.45
N ALA A 21 -13.08 5.29 9.17
CA ALA A 21 -13.75 5.24 7.89
C ALA A 21 -12.69 5.39 6.80
N GLY A 22 -12.54 4.38 5.94
CA GLY A 22 -11.81 4.38 4.67
C GLY A 22 -10.94 5.56 4.24
N GLY A 23 -10.33 6.26 5.17
CA GLY A 23 -9.44 7.38 4.94
C GLY A 23 -8.01 6.88 5.13
N ASN A 24 -7.11 7.36 4.33
CA ASN A 24 -5.68 7.15 4.38
C ASN A 24 -5.19 7.03 5.82
N PHE A 25 -5.10 5.82 6.34
CA PHE A 25 -4.40 5.55 7.57
C PHE A 25 -2.92 5.72 7.27
N GLU A 26 -2.42 6.93 7.52
CA GLU A 26 -1.01 7.13 7.71
C GLU A 26 -0.62 6.44 9.02
N ALA A 27 -0.41 5.13 8.92
CA ALA A 27 0.08 4.36 10.05
C ALA A 27 1.55 4.76 10.26
N SER A 28 1.80 5.62 11.24
CA SER A 28 3.16 5.90 11.69
C SER A 28 3.74 4.60 12.25
N SER A 29 4.84 4.14 11.68
CA SER A 29 5.63 3.05 12.24
C SER A 29 6.50 3.56 13.40
N MET A 30 7.00 2.68 14.27
CA MET A 30 7.98 3.03 15.31
C MET A 30 9.24 3.69 14.73
N SER A 31 9.53 3.46 13.45
CA SER A 31 10.61 4.14 12.71
C SER A 31 10.27 5.59 12.31
N ALA A 32 9.12 6.13 12.73
CA ALA A 32 8.59 7.44 12.33
C ALA A 32 8.40 7.58 10.80
N THR A 33 8.31 6.46 10.08
CA THR A 33 8.11 6.43 8.63
C THR A 33 6.64 6.15 8.34
N VAL A 34 6.03 7.01 7.52
CA VAL A 34 4.66 6.80 7.04
C VAL A 34 4.63 5.63 6.08
N VAL A 35 3.86 4.60 6.41
CA VAL A 35 3.70 3.38 5.60
C VAL A 35 2.30 3.34 5.02
N THR A 36 2.22 3.48 3.70
CA THR A 36 1.02 3.33 2.89
C THR A 36 1.23 2.22 1.86
N SER A 37 0.18 1.81 1.15
CA SER A 37 0.31 0.87 0.03
C SER A 37 1.32 1.39 -1.01
N ASP A 38 1.30 2.69 -1.31
CA ASP A 38 2.21 3.31 -2.28
C ASP A 38 3.66 3.31 -1.81
N THR A 39 3.93 3.67 -0.54
CA THR A 39 5.29 3.66 0.00
C THR A 39 5.84 2.25 0.19
N ALA A 40 4.99 1.28 0.53
CA ALA A 40 5.37 -0.11 0.61
C ALA A 40 5.82 -0.64 -0.77
N PHE A 41 5.15 -0.23 -1.84
CA PHE A 41 5.48 -0.61 -3.22
C PHE A 41 6.87 -0.12 -3.67
N GLN A 42 7.43 0.91 -3.03
CA GLN A 42 8.77 1.44 -3.35
C GLN A 42 9.91 0.55 -2.83
N VAL A 43 9.63 -0.41 -1.95
CA VAL A 43 10.64 -1.37 -1.49
C VAL A 43 10.82 -2.46 -2.52
N ASN A 44 12.03 -2.57 -3.12
CA ASN A 44 12.31 -3.50 -4.23
C ASN A 44 11.89 -4.95 -3.95
N ALA A 45 12.15 -5.46 -2.76
CA ALA A 45 11.80 -6.83 -2.39
C ALA A 45 10.29 -7.06 -2.41
N ILE A 46 9.53 -6.06 -1.98
CA ILE A 46 8.07 -6.08 -1.93
C ILE A 46 7.50 -6.01 -3.33
N TYR A 47 7.95 -5.03 -4.11
CA TYR A 47 7.58 -4.90 -5.51
C TYR A 47 7.85 -6.20 -6.29
N GLY A 48 9.04 -6.78 -6.13
CA GLY A 48 9.41 -8.03 -6.78
C GLY A 48 8.51 -9.20 -6.38
N ALA A 49 8.19 -9.33 -5.09
CA ALA A 49 7.30 -10.39 -4.60
C ALA A 49 5.86 -10.23 -5.11
N ILE A 50 5.31 -9.00 -5.08
CA ILE A 50 3.97 -8.71 -5.57
C ILE A 50 3.88 -8.95 -7.07
N SER A 51 4.86 -8.46 -7.85
CA SER A 51 4.90 -8.66 -9.31
C SER A 51 4.98 -10.15 -9.65
N LEU A 52 5.87 -10.90 -8.99
CA LEU A 52 6.01 -12.34 -9.25
C LEU A 52 4.71 -13.10 -8.98
N ILE A 53 4.04 -12.83 -7.86
CA ILE A 53 2.78 -13.51 -7.50
C ILE A 53 1.67 -13.09 -8.45
N SER A 54 1.54 -11.78 -8.72
CA SER A 54 0.52 -11.23 -9.61
C SER A 54 0.65 -11.79 -11.03
N ASP A 55 1.84 -11.74 -11.60
CA ASP A 55 2.09 -12.23 -12.97
C ASP A 55 1.89 -13.75 -13.09
N SER A 56 2.33 -14.49 -12.06
CA SER A 56 2.14 -15.95 -12.03
C SER A 56 0.67 -16.35 -12.01
N ILE A 57 -0.16 -15.64 -11.24
CA ILE A 57 -1.60 -15.97 -11.11
C ILE A 57 -2.38 -15.41 -12.30
N SER A 58 -2.12 -14.20 -12.74
CA SER A 58 -2.85 -13.55 -13.83
C SER A 58 -2.66 -14.25 -15.18
N SER A 59 -1.52 -14.93 -15.37
CA SER A 59 -1.24 -15.73 -16.57
C SER A 59 -1.97 -17.06 -16.62
N LEU A 60 -2.59 -17.52 -15.51
CA LEU A 60 -3.31 -18.78 -15.47
C LEU A 60 -4.57 -18.75 -16.35
N PRO A 61 -4.86 -19.87 -17.03
CA PRO A 61 -6.09 -19.98 -17.80
C PRO A 61 -7.30 -20.03 -16.87
N VAL A 62 -8.28 -19.15 -17.12
CA VAL A 62 -9.58 -19.17 -16.42
C VAL A 62 -10.60 -19.80 -17.33
N ASP A 63 -11.33 -20.81 -16.86
CA ASP A 63 -12.41 -21.45 -17.60
C ASP A 63 -13.64 -21.67 -16.72
N THR A 64 -14.80 -21.84 -17.34
CA THR A 64 -16.09 -22.02 -16.66
C THR A 64 -16.61 -23.43 -16.84
N TYR A 65 -17.16 -23.99 -15.76
CA TYR A 65 -17.69 -25.35 -15.74
C TYR A 65 -19.07 -25.39 -15.09
N ILE A 66 -19.90 -26.30 -15.57
CA ILE A 66 -21.15 -26.70 -14.93
C ILE A 66 -20.90 -28.05 -14.25
N ARG A 67 -21.40 -28.21 -13.04
CA ARG A 67 -21.43 -29.50 -12.36
C ARG A 67 -22.81 -30.15 -12.55
N ARG A 68 -22.82 -31.34 -13.16
CA ARG A 68 -24.03 -32.18 -13.29
C ARG A 68 -23.67 -33.57 -12.82
N ASP A 69 -24.51 -34.16 -11.97
CA ASP A 69 -24.35 -35.54 -11.44
C ASP A 69 -22.92 -35.85 -10.93
N GLY A 70 -22.34 -34.87 -10.21
CA GLY A 70 -21.00 -35.01 -9.66
C GLY A 70 -19.85 -34.76 -10.64
N SER A 71 -20.10 -34.73 -11.94
CA SER A 71 -19.11 -34.53 -13.00
C SER A 71 -19.04 -33.07 -13.43
N ARG A 72 -17.84 -32.63 -13.89
CA ARG A 72 -17.57 -31.28 -14.38
C ARG A 72 -17.64 -31.28 -15.91
N PHE A 73 -18.48 -30.42 -16.46
CA PHE A 73 -18.62 -30.20 -17.92
C PHE A 73 -18.24 -28.75 -18.23
N ALA A 74 -17.47 -28.52 -19.27
CA ALA A 74 -17.16 -27.17 -19.73
C ALA A 74 -18.45 -26.42 -20.08
N PHE A 75 -18.62 -25.21 -19.53
CA PHE A 75 -19.75 -24.35 -19.89
C PHE A 75 -19.50 -23.74 -21.30
N ARG A 76 -20.41 -23.95 -22.18
CA ARG A 76 -20.36 -23.44 -23.57
C ARG A 76 -21.72 -22.85 -23.95
N PRO A 77 -21.76 -21.69 -24.64
CA PRO A 77 -20.64 -20.86 -25.03
C PRO A 77 -19.96 -20.23 -23.78
N ARG A 78 -18.64 -20.01 -23.85
CA ARG A 78 -17.88 -19.35 -22.79
C ARG A 78 -18.39 -17.91 -22.62
N PRO A 79 -18.72 -17.44 -21.40
CA PRO A 79 -19.12 -16.05 -21.17
C PRO A 79 -18.04 -15.07 -21.63
N ALA A 80 -18.44 -13.96 -22.25
CA ALA A 80 -17.51 -12.98 -22.81
C ALA A 80 -16.54 -12.42 -21.76
N TRP A 81 -17.03 -12.14 -20.54
CA TRP A 81 -16.23 -11.62 -19.44
C TRP A 81 -15.11 -12.55 -18.96
N VAL A 82 -15.15 -13.85 -19.29
CA VAL A 82 -14.06 -14.79 -18.97
C VAL A 82 -12.87 -14.59 -19.88
N SER A 83 -13.12 -14.26 -21.15
CA SER A 83 -12.08 -14.02 -22.15
C SER A 83 -11.62 -12.57 -22.15
N ASN A 84 -12.54 -11.65 -21.95
CA ASN A 84 -12.31 -10.21 -21.90
C ASN A 84 -13.14 -9.61 -20.75
N PRO A 85 -12.60 -9.60 -19.52
CA PRO A 85 -13.34 -9.11 -18.35
C PRO A 85 -13.61 -7.62 -18.41
N ASP A 86 -12.68 -6.83 -18.93
CA ASP A 86 -12.75 -5.38 -19.04
C ASP A 86 -12.50 -4.96 -20.49
N VAL A 87 -13.26 -3.99 -20.99
CA VAL A 87 -13.13 -3.49 -22.37
C VAL A 87 -11.87 -2.65 -22.57
N ASP A 88 -11.34 -2.05 -21.51
CA ASP A 88 -10.21 -1.11 -21.54
C ASP A 88 -8.88 -1.77 -21.22
N THR A 89 -8.88 -2.97 -20.63
CA THR A 89 -7.65 -3.63 -20.17
C THR A 89 -7.56 -5.09 -20.65
N THR A 90 -6.34 -5.62 -20.71
CA THR A 90 -6.15 -7.03 -21.01
C THR A 90 -6.62 -7.91 -19.84
N LYS A 91 -6.95 -9.17 -20.14
CA LYS A 91 -7.33 -10.15 -19.13
C LYS A 91 -6.27 -10.29 -18.04
N GLU A 92 -5.00 -10.34 -18.42
CA GLU A 92 -3.87 -10.46 -17.51
C GLU A 92 -3.74 -9.23 -16.62
N ALA A 93 -3.89 -8.03 -17.18
CA ALA A 93 -3.84 -6.78 -16.41
C ALA A 93 -5.02 -6.69 -15.43
N PHE A 94 -6.21 -7.09 -15.83
CA PHE A 94 -7.39 -7.14 -14.97
C PHE A 94 -7.16 -8.06 -13.75
N TRP A 95 -6.79 -9.32 -13.99
CA TRP A 95 -6.54 -10.26 -12.90
C TRP A 95 -5.32 -9.86 -12.06
N GLY A 96 -4.29 -9.29 -12.70
CA GLY A 96 -3.16 -8.71 -12.00
C GLY A 96 -3.57 -7.64 -11.00
N ALA A 97 -4.45 -6.71 -11.41
CA ALA A 97 -4.97 -5.67 -10.52
C ALA A 97 -5.78 -6.25 -9.35
N VAL A 98 -6.58 -7.29 -9.57
CA VAL A 98 -7.30 -8.01 -8.51
C VAL A 98 -6.32 -8.60 -7.49
N ILE A 99 -5.27 -9.29 -7.97
CA ILE A 99 -4.27 -9.92 -7.09
C ILE A 99 -3.47 -8.87 -6.33
N VAL A 100 -3.05 -7.79 -6.99
CA VAL A 100 -2.34 -6.68 -6.32
C VAL A 100 -3.20 -6.06 -5.22
N SER A 101 -4.50 -5.84 -5.48
CA SER A 101 -5.44 -5.35 -4.45
C SER A 101 -5.53 -6.30 -3.24
N LEU A 102 -5.59 -7.62 -3.47
CA LEU A 102 -5.59 -8.61 -2.40
C LEU A 102 -4.28 -8.62 -1.62
N LEU A 103 -3.14 -8.52 -2.31
CA LEU A 103 -1.83 -8.55 -1.66
C LEU A 103 -1.54 -7.31 -0.81
N LEU A 104 -1.97 -6.12 -1.26
CA LEU A 104 -1.75 -4.86 -0.55
C LEU A 104 -2.83 -4.58 0.50
N ASP A 105 -4.09 -4.55 0.07
CA ASP A 105 -5.22 -4.11 0.91
C ASP A 105 -5.94 -5.26 1.61
N GLY A 106 -5.66 -6.52 1.22
CA GLY A 106 -6.39 -7.69 1.71
C GLY A 106 -7.84 -7.74 1.21
N ASN A 107 -8.20 -6.92 0.23
CA ASN A 107 -9.54 -6.82 -0.32
C ASN A 107 -9.49 -6.49 -1.80
N ALA A 108 -10.32 -7.12 -2.60
CA ALA A 108 -10.55 -6.71 -3.98
C ALA A 108 -12.03 -6.48 -4.22
N PHE A 109 -12.34 -5.45 -4.99
CA PHE A 109 -13.70 -5.09 -5.37
C PHE A 109 -13.76 -5.00 -6.88
N ILE A 110 -14.72 -5.70 -7.47
CA ILE A 110 -14.93 -5.72 -8.92
C ILE A 110 -16.34 -5.21 -9.18
N ARG A 111 -16.44 -4.07 -9.85
CA ARG A 111 -17.71 -3.53 -10.32
C ARG A 111 -18.22 -4.40 -11.46
N VAL A 112 -19.49 -4.76 -11.40
CA VAL A 112 -20.18 -5.54 -12.43
C VAL A 112 -21.13 -4.62 -13.17
N TYR A 113 -20.98 -4.55 -14.48
CA TYR A 113 -21.91 -3.85 -15.37
C TYR A 113 -22.70 -4.89 -16.17
N SER A 114 -24.00 -4.81 -16.06
CA SER A 114 -24.93 -5.73 -16.76
C SER A 114 -25.84 -4.94 -17.70
N ASN A 115 -26.25 -5.60 -18.77
CA ASN A 115 -27.28 -5.05 -19.66
C ASN A 115 -28.69 -5.27 -19.06
N ASP A 116 -29.72 -4.77 -19.75
CA ASP A 116 -31.12 -4.91 -19.32
C ASP A 116 -31.60 -6.36 -19.26
N ALA A 117 -30.92 -7.28 -19.95
CA ALA A 117 -31.19 -8.71 -19.88
C ALA A 117 -30.50 -9.40 -18.69
N GLY A 118 -29.72 -8.65 -17.87
CA GLY A 118 -28.96 -9.18 -16.74
C GLY A 118 -27.65 -9.89 -17.12
N GLU A 119 -27.20 -9.77 -18.36
CA GLU A 119 -25.95 -10.35 -18.81
C GLU A 119 -24.79 -9.41 -18.46
N VAL A 120 -23.71 -9.95 -17.92
CA VAL A 120 -22.49 -9.19 -17.60
C VAL A 120 -21.81 -8.76 -18.89
N VAL A 121 -21.67 -7.44 -19.08
CA VAL A 121 -21.05 -6.83 -20.25
C VAL A 121 -19.67 -6.28 -19.97
N ASN A 122 -19.38 -5.88 -18.75
CA ASN A 122 -18.07 -5.38 -18.35
C ASN A 122 -17.81 -5.59 -16.85
N LEU A 123 -16.54 -5.77 -16.50
CA LEU A 123 -16.05 -5.83 -15.13
C LEU A 123 -14.96 -4.77 -14.97
N ASN A 124 -14.96 -4.08 -13.83
CA ASN A 124 -13.93 -3.08 -13.54
C ASN A 124 -13.40 -3.25 -12.13
N VAL A 125 -12.08 -3.26 -11.95
CA VAL A 125 -11.43 -3.38 -10.64
C VAL A 125 -11.44 -2.01 -9.97
N LEU A 126 -12.07 -1.93 -8.80
CA LEU A 126 -12.17 -0.70 -8.01
C LEU A 126 -10.96 -0.56 -7.08
N ASN A 127 -10.56 0.69 -6.82
CA ASN A 127 -9.58 0.97 -5.77
C ASN A 127 -10.20 0.64 -4.40
N PRO A 128 -9.64 -0.32 -3.63
CA PRO A 128 -10.18 -0.71 -2.33
C PRO A 128 -10.28 0.44 -1.32
N GLN A 129 -9.41 1.44 -1.43
CA GLN A 129 -9.41 2.60 -0.53
C GLN A 129 -10.60 3.54 -0.78
N LYS A 130 -11.19 3.50 -1.99
CA LYS A 130 -12.35 4.30 -2.37
C LYS A 130 -13.69 3.61 -2.13
N VAL A 131 -13.67 2.38 -1.62
CA VAL A 131 -14.89 1.61 -1.36
C VAL A 131 -15.13 1.49 0.13
N THR A 132 -16.27 1.96 0.61
CA THR A 132 -16.74 1.79 1.99
C THR A 132 -17.82 0.71 2.04
N ILE A 133 -17.67 -0.25 2.95
CA ILE A 133 -18.67 -1.30 3.16
C ILE A 133 -19.64 -0.86 4.25
N LYS A 134 -20.91 -0.85 3.94
CA LYS A 134 -22.00 -0.55 4.88
C LYS A 134 -22.99 -1.71 4.95
N ARG A 135 -23.83 -1.76 5.98
CA ARG A 135 -24.99 -2.65 6.04
C ARG A 135 -26.26 -1.83 5.95
N ASN A 136 -27.19 -2.29 5.13
CA ASN A 136 -28.51 -1.67 5.08
C ASN A 136 -29.36 -2.07 6.31
N GLY A 137 -30.56 -1.52 6.44
CA GLY A 137 -31.51 -1.83 7.54
C GLY A 137 -31.92 -3.30 7.64
N LEU A 138 -31.70 -4.08 6.59
CA LEU A 138 -31.96 -5.53 6.53
C LEU A 138 -30.69 -6.35 6.83
N GLY A 139 -29.57 -5.72 7.20
CA GLY A 139 -28.30 -6.37 7.49
C GLY A 139 -27.50 -6.80 6.25
N ARG A 140 -27.96 -6.53 5.03
CA ARG A 140 -27.25 -6.85 3.79
C ARG A 140 -26.07 -5.88 3.57
N VAL A 141 -25.00 -6.43 3.04
CA VAL A 141 -23.80 -5.65 2.67
C VAL A 141 -24.12 -4.78 1.46
N MET A 142 -23.74 -3.52 1.55
CA MET A 142 -23.81 -2.52 0.49
C MET A 142 -22.44 -1.85 0.37
N PHE A 143 -22.14 -1.36 -0.81
CA PHE A 143 -20.88 -0.71 -1.12
C PHE A 143 -21.12 0.74 -1.52
N GLU A 144 -20.43 1.66 -0.85
CA GLU A 144 -20.40 3.07 -1.18
C GLU A 144 -19.07 3.35 -1.86
N LEU A 145 -19.13 3.88 -3.06
CA LEU A 145 -17.96 4.25 -3.84
C LEU A 145 -17.76 5.76 -3.76
N GLU A 146 -16.55 6.20 -3.45
CA GLU A 146 -16.21 7.62 -3.41
C GLU A 146 -16.50 8.29 -4.76
N GLY A 147 -17.33 9.34 -4.74
CA GLY A 147 -17.76 10.07 -5.95
C GLY A 147 -19.06 9.55 -6.57
N GLU A 148 -19.66 8.48 -6.05
CA GLU A 148 -20.99 8.01 -6.45
C GLU A 148 -22.00 8.25 -5.32
N GLU A 149 -23.17 8.81 -5.65
CA GLU A 149 -24.26 9.00 -4.68
C GLU A 149 -25.01 7.72 -4.36
N LYS A 150 -25.03 6.79 -5.33
CA LYS A 150 -25.77 5.53 -5.20
C LYS A 150 -24.93 4.49 -4.48
N MET A 151 -25.52 3.87 -3.45
CA MET A 151 -24.96 2.67 -2.86
C MET A 151 -25.19 1.47 -3.77
N LEU A 152 -24.15 0.68 -3.95
CA LEU A 152 -24.13 -0.50 -4.81
C LEU A 152 -24.48 -1.76 -4.00
N SER A 153 -25.21 -2.66 -4.60
CA SER A 153 -25.57 -3.95 -4.02
C SER A 153 -24.48 -5.01 -4.27
N SER A 154 -24.64 -6.18 -3.63
CA SER A 154 -23.80 -7.34 -3.90
C SER A 154 -23.96 -7.93 -5.31
N ASP A 155 -24.99 -7.55 -6.04
CA ASP A 155 -25.14 -7.94 -7.44
C ASP A 155 -24.36 -7.03 -8.40
N GLU A 156 -24.07 -5.80 -7.94
CA GLU A 156 -23.31 -4.79 -8.68
C GLU A 156 -21.82 -4.77 -8.34
N VAL A 157 -21.41 -5.43 -7.23
CA VAL A 157 -20.00 -5.49 -6.80
C VAL A 157 -19.66 -6.88 -6.30
N VAL A 158 -18.69 -7.52 -6.95
CA VAL A 158 -18.05 -8.73 -6.43
C VAL A 158 -16.99 -8.31 -5.43
N PHE A 159 -17.19 -8.72 -4.19
CA PHE A 159 -16.27 -8.45 -3.09
C PHE A 159 -15.49 -9.71 -2.74
N ILE A 160 -14.17 -9.63 -2.78
CA ILE A 160 -13.25 -10.72 -2.48
C ILE A 160 -12.35 -10.27 -1.31
N PRO A 161 -12.66 -10.64 -0.07
CA PRO A 161 -11.77 -10.44 1.06
C PRO A 161 -10.72 -11.55 1.13
N ASP A 162 -9.53 -11.23 1.62
CA ASP A 162 -8.49 -12.20 2.00
C ASP A 162 -8.76 -12.76 3.40
N VAL A 163 -7.87 -12.60 4.36
CA VAL A 163 -8.07 -13.05 5.74
C VAL A 163 -9.01 -12.12 6.48
N VAL A 164 -10.20 -12.62 6.84
CA VAL A 164 -11.21 -11.86 7.58
C VAL A 164 -11.17 -12.25 9.06
N ARG A 165 -11.06 -11.27 9.94
CA ARG A 165 -11.17 -11.51 11.40
C ARG A 165 -12.62 -11.73 11.80
N PRO A 166 -12.91 -12.59 12.80
CA PRO A 166 -14.26 -12.77 13.30
C PRO A 166 -14.91 -11.43 13.67
N GLY A 167 -16.15 -11.23 13.24
CA GLY A 167 -16.91 -9.99 13.47
C GLY A 167 -16.59 -8.85 12.49
N HIS A 168 -15.62 -8.99 11.61
CA HIS A 168 -15.30 -8.04 10.56
C HIS A 168 -15.86 -8.49 9.21
N ILE A 169 -15.99 -7.56 8.27
CA ILE A 169 -16.40 -7.86 6.89
C ILE A 169 -15.17 -7.73 5.97
N ARG A 170 -14.37 -6.72 6.20
CA ARG A 170 -13.15 -6.47 5.41
C ARG A 170 -12.03 -7.44 5.79
N GLY A 171 -11.29 -7.88 4.79
CA GLY A 171 -10.02 -8.57 4.97
C GLY A 171 -8.96 -7.65 5.58
N VAL A 172 -7.99 -8.23 6.24
CA VAL A 172 -6.89 -7.51 6.88
C VAL A 172 -5.91 -7.07 5.81
N SER A 173 -5.61 -5.77 5.75
CA SER A 173 -4.51 -5.25 4.92
C SER A 173 -3.18 -5.82 5.41
N ARG A 174 -2.42 -6.42 4.48
CA ARG A 174 -1.08 -6.93 4.80
C ARG A 174 -0.10 -5.79 5.05
N VAL A 175 -0.29 -4.67 4.36
CA VAL A 175 0.50 -3.46 4.60
C VAL A 175 0.30 -2.97 6.02
N GLU A 176 -0.95 -2.88 6.49
CA GLU A 176 -1.24 -2.47 7.87
C GLU A 176 -0.72 -3.49 8.90
N ALA A 177 -0.91 -4.78 8.64
CA ALA A 177 -0.47 -5.84 9.55
C ALA A 177 1.05 -5.90 9.72
N LEU A 178 1.81 -5.51 8.71
CA LEU A 178 3.28 -5.58 8.69
C LEU A 178 3.94 -4.19 8.69
N LYS A 179 3.21 -3.13 9.02
CA LYS A 179 3.66 -1.74 8.92
C LYS A 179 5.00 -1.45 9.60
N GLU A 180 5.27 -2.07 10.74
CA GLU A 180 6.53 -1.90 11.46
C GLU A 180 7.71 -2.44 10.66
N ASN A 181 7.56 -3.62 10.05
CA ASN A 181 8.60 -4.23 9.22
C ASN A 181 8.85 -3.42 7.93
N TRP A 182 7.77 -2.91 7.32
CA TRP A 182 7.87 -2.08 6.12
C TRP A 182 8.49 -0.73 6.45
N GLY A 183 8.09 -0.12 7.57
CA GLY A 183 8.68 1.13 8.06
C GLY A 183 10.17 1.00 8.33
N LEU A 184 10.61 -0.10 8.94
CA LEU A 184 12.03 -0.39 9.14
C LEU A 184 12.77 -0.56 7.81
N ALA A 185 12.21 -1.28 6.84
CA ALA A 185 12.82 -1.47 5.52
C ALA A 185 13.00 -0.14 4.79
N ILE A 186 11.98 0.72 4.79
CA ILE A 186 12.05 2.06 4.19
C ILE A 186 13.08 2.94 4.91
N ALA A 187 13.12 2.91 6.25
CA ALA A 187 14.08 3.66 7.04
C ALA A 187 15.52 3.23 6.75
N LEU A 188 15.78 1.93 6.66
CA LEU A 188 17.08 1.37 6.28
C LEU A 188 17.50 1.77 4.86
N GLN A 189 16.58 1.72 3.91
CA GLN A 189 16.83 2.14 2.53
C GLN A 189 17.17 3.63 2.46
N ASN A 190 16.42 4.46 3.17
CA ASN A 190 16.68 5.90 3.24
C ASN A 190 18.02 6.20 3.95
N TYR A 191 18.34 5.48 5.02
CA TYR A 191 19.62 5.59 5.70
C TYR A 191 20.77 5.23 4.75
N ALA A 192 20.69 4.08 4.09
CA ALA A 192 21.69 3.63 3.13
C ALA A 192 21.85 4.64 1.97
N ALA A 193 20.74 5.13 1.41
CA ALA A 193 20.77 6.13 0.35
C ALA A 193 21.46 7.43 0.78
N ARG A 194 21.18 7.91 2.00
CA ARG A 194 21.88 9.08 2.58
C ARG A 194 23.35 8.78 2.84
N PHE A 195 23.65 7.65 3.45
CA PHE A 195 25.01 7.23 3.77
C PHE A 195 25.88 7.20 2.51
N PHE A 196 25.41 6.53 1.45
CA PHE A 196 26.14 6.45 0.18
C PHE A 196 26.07 7.75 -0.63
N GLY A 197 24.96 8.50 -0.54
CA GLY A 197 24.76 9.73 -1.30
C GLY A 197 25.56 10.91 -0.75
N THR A 198 25.70 11.01 0.57
CA THR A 198 26.47 12.09 1.21
C THR A 198 27.96 11.76 1.33
N GLY A 199 28.33 10.48 1.24
CA GLY A 199 29.73 10.03 1.25
C GLY A 199 30.50 10.29 2.55
N THR A 200 29.86 10.84 3.57
CA THR A 200 30.52 11.15 4.83
C THR A 200 29.61 10.89 6.03
N GLN A 201 29.95 9.90 6.81
CA GLN A 201 29.69 9.96 8.24
C GLN A 201 30.84 10.75 8.88
N THR A 202 30.82 12.07 8.73
CA THR A 202 31.73 12.89 9.52
C THR A 202 31.05 13.18 10.85
N SER A 203 31.19 12.26 11.78
CA SER A 203 30.94 12.54 13.20
C SER A 203 32.11 13.29 13.83
N GLY A 204 32.88 13.98 13.01
CA GLY A 204 34.07 14.71 13.46
C GLY A 204 33.88 16.21 13.46
N ILE A 205 34.59 16.86 14.36
CA ILE A 205 34.66 18.32 14.46
C ILE A 205 36.00 18.77 13.90
N ILE A 206 36.00 19.81 13.06
CA ILE A 206 37.22 20.47 12.61
C ILE A 206 37.53 21.56 13.63
N GLU A 207 38.52 21.35 14.48
CA GLU A 207 39.04 22.37 15.37
C GLU A 207 40.02 23.27 14.61
N PHE A 208 39.82 24.57 14.72
CA PHE A 208 40.71 25.58 14.17
C PHE A 208 41.33 26.42 15.29
N PRO A 209 42.64 26.61 15.32
CA PRO A 209 43.31 27.32 16.40
C PRO A 209 43.18 28.85 16.30
N GLY A 210 41.95 29.34 16.26
CA GLY A 210 41.67 30.77 16.17
C GLY A 210 40.17 31.04 15.88
N ASN A 211 39.79 32.31 15.93
CA ASN A 211 38.43 32.71 15.64
C ASN A 211 38.25 32.81 14.09
N LEU A 212 37.37 32.01 13.54
CA LEU A 212 36.97 32.12 12.15
C LEU A 212 35.83 33.11 12.00
N THR A 213 35.88 33.94 10.96
CA THR A 213 34.69 34.69 10.57
C THR A 213 33.64 33.74 9.96
N ALA A 214 32.37 34.14 9.95
CA ALA A 214 31.27 33.31 9.40
C ALA A 214 31.55 32.92 7.94
N GLU A 215 32.15 33.79 7.14
CA GLU A 215 32.51 33.55 5.76
C GLU A 215 33.66 32.54 5.62
N GLN A 216 34.67 32.63 6.48
CA GLN A 216 35.77 31.66 6.49
C GLN A 216 35.32 30.29 6.95
N ALA A 217 34.43 30.21 7.95
CA ALA A 217 33.84 28.95 8.34
C ALA A 217 33.02 28.28 7.25
N LYS A 218 32.22 29.07 6.51
CA LYS A 218 31.43 28.60 5.37
C LYS A 218 32.34 28.10 4.23
N ASN A 219 33.36 28.85 3.88
CA ASN A 219 34.31 28.44 2.82
C ASN A 219 35.06 27.16 3.20
N LEU A 220 35.42 27.00 4.46
CA LEU A 220 36.05 25.76 4.97
C LEU A 220 35.11 24.58 4.88
N GLN A 221 33.86 24.77 5.27
CA GLN A 221 32.81 23.74 5.18
C GLN A 221 32.52 23.34 3.74
N GLU A 222 32.35 24.32 2.83
CA GLU A 222 32.12 24.07 1.41
C GLU A 222 33.32 23.36 0.77
N GLY A 223 34.54 23.77 1.12
CA GLY A 223 35.78 23.13 0.65
C GLY A 223 35.90 21.67 1.14
N PHE A 224 35.52 21.40 2.36
CA PHE A 224 35.47 20.05 2.92
C PHE A 224 34.38 19.21 2.23
N ASP A 225 33.17 19.74 2.15
CA ASP A 225 32.04 19.09 1.53
C ASP A 225 32.28 18.75 0.05
N SER A 226 32.87 19.65 -0.72
CA SER A 226 33.17 19.46 -2.13
C SER A 226 34.14 18.29 -2.40
N ARG A 227 35.01 17.98 -1.42
CA ARG A 227 35.98 16.89 -1.50
C ARG A 227 35.47 15.56 -0.97
N HIS A 228 34.50 15.57 -0.05
CA HIS A 228 34.06 14.38 0.69
C HIS A 228 32.61 13.98 0.40
N LYS A 229 31.75 14.89 -0.09
CA LYS A 229 30.38 14.57 -0.47
C LYS A 229 30.29 13.87 -1.84
N GLY A 230 29.48 12.80 -1.91
CA GLY A 230 29.13 12.08 -3.13
C GLY A 230 29.75 10.69 -3.22
N TRP A 231 29.05 9.80 -3.93
CA TRP A 231 29.36 8.35 -3.99
C TRP A 231 30.81 8.03 -4.38
N GLY A 232 31.38 8.74 -5.35
CA GLY A 232 32.76 8.48 -5.81
C GLY A 232 33.85 9.10 -4.92
N ARG A 233 33.50 9.77 -3.83
CA ARG A 233 34.40 10.52 -2.96
C ARG A 233 34.40 10.08 -1.50
N ALA A 234 33.56 9.09 -1.16
CA ALA A 234 33.56 8.47 0.16
C ALA A 234 34.95 7.91 0.48
N HIS A 235 35.40 8.11 1.70
CA HIS A 235 36.69 7.62 2.22
C HIS A 235 37.95 8.27 1.62
N LYS A 236 37.87 9.39 0.92
CA LYS A 236 39.06 10.13 0.51
C LYS A 236 39.64 10.91 1.70
N THR A 237 40.95 10.75 1.91
CA THR A 237 41.67 11.50 2.95
C THR A 237 41.69 13.00 2.61
N GLY A 238 41.16 13.82 3.52
CA GLY A 238 41.24 15.26 3.43
C GLY A 238 42.55 15.77 4.01
N ILE A 239 43.18 16.72 3.31
CA ILE A 239 44.34 17.45 3.84
C ILE A 239 43.83 18.78 4.37
N ILE A 240 44.05 19.04 5.67
CA ILE A 240 43.72 20.29 6.33
C ILE A 240 45.02 21.03 6.63
N SER A 241 45.10 22.29 6.20
CA SER A 241 46.27 23.18 6.43
C SER A 241 45.91 24.26 7.47
N GLY A 242 46.92 24.97 7.97
CA GLY A 242 46.69 26.07 8.91
C GLY A 242 46.52 25.68 10.37
N GLY A 243 46.99 24.49 10.78
CA GLY A 243 46.97 24.04 12.16
C GLY A 243 45.59 23.46 12.64
N ALA A 244 44.62 23.32 11.75
CA ALA A 244 43.37 22.71 12.07
C ALA A 244 43.55 21.21 12.36
N LYS A 245 42.76 20.66 13.29
CA LYS A 245 42.74 19.24 13.67
C LYS A 245 41.35 18.67 13.41
N TYR A 246 41.30 17.47 12.88
CA TYR A 246 40.09 16.69 12.78
C TYR A 246 39.98 15.76 13.99
N VAL A 247 38.92 15.93 14.76
CA VAL A 247 38.64 15.11 15.96
C VAL A 247 37.38 14.28 15.62
N GLN A 248 37.51 12.99 15.76
CA GLN A 248 36.44 12.01 15.53
C GLN A 248 35.70 11.73 16.84
#